data_615926ab5f78408c6b96b8bf6521485a
#
_entry.id   615926ab5f78408c6b96b8bf6521485a
#
_cell.length_a   1.000
_cell.length_b   1.000
_cell.length_c   1.000
_cell.angle_alpha   90.00
_cell.angle_beta   90.00
_cell.angle_gamma   90.00
#
_symmetry.space_group_name_H-M   'P 1'
#
loop_
_entity.id
_entity.type
_entity.pdbx_description
1 polymer ?
#
loop_
_entity_poly.entity_id
_entity_poly.type
_entity_poly.pdbx_seq_one_letter_code
_entity_poly.pdbx_strand_id
1 'polypeptide(L)'
;MSSESNDEIIIKKWRAIFELSIKEMRKELKKLDFSLLTSENQNILHIACKDTKKQSIEIILSVNDTNKEKKLDINLKDSIKGWTPLYYLLDSSDGSEIDILQMLIKSGAVLNTSDNYGISPLHLIAFKGQDEYMSIFLQNNIDVNVYDKYKRLPLNYAIMEGQLNSAYYLLEAGSNLNSKDIDGNSLLHYAVSSKGNALLFSIMLLDRKININEINNDGDTPLMLIAKKNPKENVRLIKKLIDSGAKYKNIINYKCQSFLSLMGEAAIRDKFYDLNDIDINKENKDA
;
A
#
# COMPACT_ATOMS: atom_id res chain seq x y z
N MET A 1 18.42 -17.48 33.46
CA MET A 1 17.85 -16.13 33.41
C MET A 1 18.53 -15.44 32.26
N SER A 2 17.84 -15.20 31.12
CA SER A 2 18.40 -14.42 30.00
C SER A 2 18.55 -12.98 30.46
N SER A 3 19.75 -12.41 30.37
CA SER A 3 19.97 -10.99 30.63
C SER A 3 19.13 -10.17 29.65
N GLU A 4 18.29 -9.26 30.17
CA GLU A 4 17.56 -8.30 29.33
C GLU A 4 18.57 -7.54 28.43
N SER A 5 18.25 -7.36 27.16
CA SER A 5 19.07 -6.56 26.26
C SER A 5 19.05 -5.07 26.67
N ASN A 6 20.09 -4.32 26.32
CA ASN A 6 20.09 -2.87 26.59
C ASN A 6 18.88 -2.17 25.99
N ASP A 7 18.41 -2.60 24.83
CA ASP A 7 17.22 -2.03 24.17
C ASP A 7 15.94 -2.31 24.94
N GLU A 8 15.77 -3.52 25.47
CA GLU A 8 14.63 -3.85 26.33
C GLU A 8 14.59 -2.94 27.58
N ILE A 9 15.74 -2.68 28.17
CA ILE A 9 15.86 -1.77 29.32
C ILE A 9 15.50 -0.34 28.94
N ILE A 10 15.97 0.17 27.78
CA ILE A 10 15.67 1.51 27.28
C ILE A 10 14.18 1.65 27.00
N ILE A 11 13.61 0.73 26.24
CA ILE A 11 12.18 0.75 25.87
C ILE A 11 11.30 0.63 27.12
N LYS A 12 11.66 -0.22 28.07
CA LYS A 12 10.94 -0.37 29.33
C LYS A 12 10.96 0.93 30.16
N LYS A 13 12.08 1.63 30.18
CA LYS A 13 12.17 2.95 30.80
C LYS A 13 11.26 3.97 30.13
N TRP A 14 11.24 4.02 28.81
CA TRP A 14 10.37 4.95 28.07
C TRP A 14 8.90 4.63 28.30
N ARG A 15 8.50 3.35 28.26
CA ARG A 15 7.13 2.94 28.56
C ARG A 15 6.71 3.27 29.99
N ALA A 16 7.61 3.15 30.96
CA ALA A 16 7.35 3.56 32.33
C ALA A 16 7.08 5.08 32.43
N ILE A 17 7.77 5.90 31.63
CA ILE A 17 7.49 7.35 31.56
C ILE A 17 6.07 7.60 31.01
N PHE A 18 5.59 6.81 30.05
CA PHE A 18 4.26 6.96 29.46
C PHE A 18 3.11 6.66 30.44
N GLU A 19 3.37 5.94 31.51
CA GLU A 19 2.37 5.64 32.56
C GLU A 19 2.35 6.67 33.70
N LEU A 20 3.23 7.67 33.68
CA LEU A 20 3.26 8.73 34.69
C LEU A 20 2.13 9.75 34.48
N SER A 21 1.81 10.50 35.57
CA SER A 21 0.96 11.68 35.41
C SER A 21 1.60 12.73 34.50
N ILE A 22 0.77 13.58 33.89
CA ILE A 22 1.24 14.66 32.98
C ILE A 22 2.37 15.49 33.60
N LYS A 23 2.22 15.85 34.90
CA LYS A 23 3.20 16.68 35.60
C LYS A 23 4.54 15.96 35.81
N GLU A 24 4.48 14.70 36.17
CA GLU A 24 5.66 13.85 36.39
C GLU A 24 6.33 13.53 35.05
N MET A 25 5.56 13.18 34.05
CA MET A 25 6.06 12.92 32.68
C MET A 25 6.82 14.13 32.14
N ARG A 26 6.26 15.35 32.23
CA ARG A 26 6.96 16.59 31.81
C ARG A 26 8.26 16.79 32.58
N LYS A 27 8.29 16.46 33.87
CA LYS A 27 9.49 16.58 34.71
C LYS A 27 10.58 15.59 34.27
N GLU A 28 10.20 14.34 34.02
CA GLU A 28 11.15 13.31 33.59
C GLU A 28 11.66 13.53 32.17
N LEU A 29 10.78 13.93 31.22
CA LEU A 29 11.17 14.21 29.85
C LEU A 29 12.12 15.42 29.73
N LYS A 30 12.00 16.43 30.61
CA LYS A 30 12.97 17.56 30.63
C LYS A 30 14.37 17.14 31.06
N LYS A 31 14.49 16.04 31.82
CA LYS A 31 15.79 15.47 32.23
C LYS A 31 16.31 14.45 31.23
N LEU A 32 15.44 13.93 30.37
CA LEU A 32 15.80 12.89 29.42
C LEU A 32 16.77 13.42 28.39
N ASP A 33 17.79 12.64 28.11
CA ASP A 33 18.65 12.87 26.97
C ASP A 33 17.98 12.31 25.71
N PHE A 34 17.46 13.19 24.86
CA PHE A 34 16.81 12.79 23.60
C PHE A 34 17.78 12.23 22.56
N SER A 35 19.11 12.28 22.82
CA SER A 35 20.11 11.56 22.00
C SER A 35 20.18 10.07 22.34
N LEU A 36 19.49 9.61 23.40
CA LEU A 36 19.44 8.19 23.74
C LEU A 36 18.64 7.44 22.67
N LEU A 37 19.27 6.45 22.06
CA LEU A 37 18.72 5.63 20.99
C LEU A 37 18.83 4.15 21.36
N THR A 38 17.94 3.34 20.80
CA THR A 38 18.11 1.88 20.79
C THR A 38 19.22 1.47 19.81
N SER A 39 19.65 0.22 19.82
CA SER A 39 20.59 -0.33 18.82
C SER A 39 20.01 -0.25 17.40
N GLU A 40 18.68 -0.22 17.27
CA GLU A 40 17.98 -0.04 16.01
C GLU A 40 17.82 1.43 15.60
N ASN A 41 18.52 2.35 16.26
CA ASN A 41 18.45 3.79 16.02
C ASN A 41 17.05 4.39 16.27
N GLN A 42 16.25 3.82 17.17
CA GLN A 42 14.94 4.36 17.54
C GLN A 42 15.06 5.33 18.71
N ASN A 43 14.35 6.43 18.67
CA ASN A 43 14.16 7.35 19.78
C ASN A 43 12.81 7.11 20.49
N ILE A 44 12.58 7.81 21.60
CA ILE A 44 11.35 7.67 22.41
C ILE A 44 10.06 7.91 21.59
N LEU A 45 10.09 8.77 20.56
CA LEU A 45 8.91 9.07 19.75
C LEU A 45 8.50 7.88 18.85
N HIS A 46 9.46 7.07 18.39
CA HIS A 46 9.15 5.83 17.68
C HIS A 46 8.30 4.89 18.53
N ILE A 47 8.68 4.72 19.80
CA ILE A 47 7.98 3.84 20.73
C ILE A 47 6.60 4.42 21.11
N ALA A 48 6.53 5.73 21.35
CA ALA A 48 5.27 6.39 21.64
C ALA A 48 4.27 6.30 20.47
N CYS A 49 4.74 6.45 19.24
CA CYS A 49 3.93 6.29 18.02
C CYS A 49 3.52 4.82 17.80
N LYS A 50 4.43 3.87 18.01
CA LYS A 50 4.15 2.44 17.93
C LYS A 50 3.07 2.00 18.93
N ASP A 51 3.13 2.54 20.13
CA ASP A 51 2.17 2.22 21.21
C ASP A 51 0.91 3.14 21.17
N THR A 52 0.79 4.04 20.17
CA THR A 52 -0.31 5.01 19.97
C THR A 52 -0.65 5.83 21.22
N LYS A 53 0.38 6.18 22.01
CA LYS A 53 0.23 6.90 23.29
C LYS A 53 0.04 8.41 23.09
N LYS A 54 -1.17 8.84 22.68
CA LYS A 54 -1.50 10.24 22.33
C LYS A 54 -0.97 11.26 23.34
N GLN A 55 -1.27 11.07 24.63
CA GLN A 55 -0.85 12.00 25.68
C GLN A 55 0.68 12.09 25.80
N SER A 56 1.37 10.95 25.68
CA SER A 56 2.83 10.91 25.73
C SER A 56 3.44 11.62 24.53
N ILE A 57 2.89 11.40 23.32
CA ILE A 57 3.34 12.06 22.10
C ILE A 57 3.19 13.57 22.23
N GLU A 58 2.02 14.05 22.68
CA GLU A 58 1.76 15.49 22.88
C GLU A 58 2.79 16.13 23.83
N ILE A 59 3.09 15.47 24.96
CA ILE A 59 4.03 15.98 25.95
C ILE A 59 5.46 15.92 25.40
N ILE A 60 5.87 14.83 24.72
CA ILE A 60 7.19 14.69 24.09
C ILE A 60 7.41 15.85 23.11
N LEU A 61 6.47 16.09 22.21
CA LEU A 61 6.55 17.14 21.21
C LEU A 61 6.61 18.53 21.86
N SER A 62 5.75 18.80 22.88
CA SER A 62 5.75 20.09 23.59
C SER A 62 7.05 20.35 24.36
N VAL A 63 7.69 19.32 24.93
CA VAL A 63 8.98 19.44 25.59
C VAL A 63 10.09 19.67 24.56
N ASN A 64 10.03 18.98 23.41
CA ASN A 64 10.96 19.16 22.30
C ASN A 64 10.97 20.59 21.77
N ASP A 65 9.81 21.22 21.61
CA ASP A 65 9.68 22.60 21.14
C ASP A 65 10.37 23.62 22.07
N THR A 66 10.37 23.34 23.38
CA THR A 66 10.96 24.20 24.41
C THR A 66 12.45 23.93 24.66
N ASN A 67 12.96 22.77 24.24
CA ASN A 67 14.35 22.37 24.46
C ASN A 67 15.24 22.92 23.33
N LYS A 68 16.13 23.88 23.66
CA LYS A 68 17.03 24.49 22.69
C LYS A 68 18.35 23.72 22.49
N GLU A 69 18.75 22.92 23.47
CA GLU A 69 20.07 22.29 23.50
C GLU A 69 20.08 20.85 22.99
N LYS A 70 19.02 20.10 23.24
CA LYS A 70 18.90 18.66 22.89
C LYS A 70 17.58 18.40 22.22
N LYS A 71 17.49 18.70 20.92
CA LYS A 71 16.29 18.47 20.14
C LYS A 71 16.14 17.00 19.75
N LEU A 72 14.95 16.48 19.94
CA LEU A 72 14.53 15.21 19.38
C LEU A 72 14.38 15.34 17.85
N ASP A 73 14.98 14.45 17.10
CA ASP A 73 14.72 14.35 15.66
C ASP A 73 13.40 13.59 15.43
N ILE A 74 12.39 14.33 14.98
CA ILE A 74 11.04 13.81 14.70
C ILE A 74 11.06 12.91 13.46
N ASN A 75 12.04 13.10 12.58
CA ASN A 75 12.18 12.40 11.31
C ASN A 75 13.32 11.39 11.30
N LEU A 76 13.84 11.05 12.48
CA LEU A 76 14.87 10.03 12.62
C LEU A 76 14.40 8.72 12.01
N LYS A 77 15.22 8.10 11.17
CA LYS A 77 14.95 6.79 10.60
C LYS A 77 15.59 5.70 11.47
N ASP A 78 14.84 4.63 11.75
CA ASP A 78 15.46 3.43 12.33
C ASP A 78 16.44 2.78 11.33
N SER A 79 17.36 1.95 11.86
CA SER A 79 18.42 1.33 11.07
C SER A 79 17.96 0.08 10.31
N ILE A 80 16.82 -0.52 10.67
CA ILE A 80 16.35 -1.79 10.10
C ILE A 80 15.49 -1.54 8.87
N LYS A 81 14.41 -0.80 9.06
CA LYS A 81 13.40 -0.54 8.01
C LYS A 81 13.59 0.82 7.33
N GLY A 82 14.29 1.76 7.97
CA GLY A 82 14.33 3.16 7.58
C GLY A 82 13.03 3.89 7.93
N TRP A 83 12.32 3.41 8.95
CA TRP A 83 11.06 3.97 9.39
C TRP A 83 11.26 5.15 10.33
N THR A 84 10.50 6.21 10.13
CA THR A 84 10.38 7.33 11.06
C THR A 84 9.28 7.05 12.09
N PRO A 85 9.15 7.83 13.19
CA PRO A 85 8.02 7.72 14.11
C PRO A 85 6.64 7.73 13.41
N LEU A 86 6.50 8.50 12.32
CA LEU A 86 5.28 8.52 11.51
C LEU A 86 4.93 7.13 10.94
N TYR A 87 5.91 6.38 10.43
CA TYR A 87 5.65 5.03 9.91
C TYR A 87 5.14 4.08 10.99
N TYR A 88 5.70 4.20 12.20
CA TYR A 88 5.24 3.40 13.35
C TYR A 88 3.79 3.71 13.73
N LEU A 89 3.38 5.00 13.67
CA LEU A 89 1.98 5.37 13.85
C LEU A 89 1.09 4.74 12.78
N LEU A 90 1.45 4.89 11.49
CA LEU A 90 0.66 4.38 10.37
C LEU A 90 0.54 2.85 10.40
N ASP A 91 1.59 2.15 10.85
CA ASP A 91 1.57 0.69 10.96
C ASP A 91 0.75 0.20 12.15
N SER A 92 0.81 0.87 13.29
CA SER A 92 0.13 0.47 14.52
C SER A 92 -1.34 0.89 14.59
N SER A 93 -1.70 1.97 13.89
CA SER A 93 -3.05 2.54 13.86
C SER A 93 -3.94 1.85 12.84
N ASP A 94 -5.24 1.88 13.09
CA ASP A 94 -6.27 1.54 12.10
C ASP A 94 -6.71 2.76 11.26
N GLY A 95 -6.13 3.93 11.52
CA GLY A 95 -6.44 5.20 10.84
C GLY A 95 -7.29 6.14 11.70
N SER A 96 -7.67 5.74 12.90
CA SER A 96 -8.54 6.53 13.79
C SER A 96 -7.79 7.60 14.61
N GLU A 97 -6.46 7.49 14.76
CA GLU A 97 -5.65 8.41 15.56
C GLU A 97 -5.28 9.70 14.80
N ILE A 98 -6.30 10.36 14.24
CA ILE A 98 -6.16 11.58 13.44
C ILE A 98 -5.42 12.69 14.20
N ASP A 99 -5.73 12.86 15.48
CA ASP A 99 -5.10 13.88 16.33
C ASP A 99 -3.60 13.67 16.45
N ILE A 100 -3.14 12.39 16.57
CA ILE A 100 -1.72 12.06 16.64
C ILE A 100 -1.04 12.39 15.32
N LEU A 101 -1.64 11.99 14.20
CA LEU A 101 -1.12 12.33 12.88
C LEU A 101 -0.98 13.85 12.70
N GLN A 102 -2.02 14.61 13.06
CA GLN A 102 -1.99 16.07 12.95
C GLN A 102 -0.93 16.72 13.86
N MET A 103 -0.73 16.19 15.08
CA MET A 103 0.34 16.63 15.97
C MET A 103 1.73 16.41 15.34
N LEU A 104 1.97 15.24 14.77
CA LEU A 104 3.23 14.93 14.09
C LEU A 104 3.46 15.86 12.88
N ILE A 105 2.44 16.07 12.05
CA ILE A 105 2.53 16.99 10.89
C ILE A 105 2.84 18.41 11.36
N LYS A 106 2.13 18.91 12.35
CA LYS A 106 2.34 20.25 12.92
C LYS A 106 3.73 20.41 13.51
N SER A 107 4.31 19.36 14.05
CA SER A 107 5.65 19.36 14.62
C SER A 107 6.76 19.14 13.57
N GLY A 108 6.41 19.02 12.28
CA GLY A 108 7.38 18.94 11.18
C GLY A 108 7.69 17.51 10.73
N ALA A 109 6.80 16.56 10.96
CA ALA A 109 6.95 15.23 10.38
C ALA A 109 6.92 15.29 8.84
N VAL A 110 7.93 14.69 8.19
CA VAL A 110 8.06 14.66 6.73
C VAL A 110 7.18 13.55 6.17
N LEU A 111 6.22 13.93 5.32
CA LEU A 111 5.25 13.00 4.72
C LEU A 111 5.77 12.33 3.44
N ASN A 112 6.76 12.94 2.75
CA ASN A 112 7.33 12.47 1.47
C ASN A 112 8.61 11.65 1.67
N THR A 113 8.75 10.96 2.77
CA THR A 113 9.90 10.07 3.00
C THR A 113 9.61 8.68 2.45
N SER A 114 10.64 7.88 2.23
CA SER A 114 10.50 6.45 1.93
C SER A 114 11.40 5.63 2.82
N ASP A 115 10.97 4.41 3.08
CA ASP A 115 11.73 3.43 3.84
C ASP A 115 12.85 2.78 3.01
N ASN A 116 13.52 1.77 3.57
CA ASN A 116 14.62 1.05 2.90
C ASN A 116 14.16 0.25 1.66
N TYR A 117 12.87 0.06 1.45
CA TYR A 117 12.27 -0.60 0.28
C TYR A 117 11.63 0.38 -0.71
N GLY A 118 11.77 1.68 -0.49
CA GLY A 118 11.12 2.71 -1.30
C GLY A 118 9.64 2.90 -0.96
N ILE A 119 9.12 2.20 0.05
CA ILE A 119 7.75 2.32 0.52
C ILE A 119 7.58 3.70 1.16
N SER A 120 6.69 4.53 0.65
CA SER A 120 6.33 5.81 1.28
C SER A 120 5.18 5.64 2.28
N PRO A 121 4.94 6.60 3.19
CA PRO A 121 3.77 6.61 4.04
C PRO A 121 2.46 6.42 3.26
N LEU A 122 2.35 7.02 2.07
CA LEU A 122 1.17 6.89 1.22
C LEU A 122 0.93 5.46 0.70
N HIS A 123 2.00 4.69 0.44
CA HIS A 123 1.89 3.27 0.12
C HIS A 123 1.28 2.48 1.28
N LEU A 124 1.75 2.75 2.51
CA LEU A 124 1.27 2.05 3.70
C LEU A 124 -0.20 2.38 3.99
N ILE A 125 -0.58 3.66 3.88
CA ILE A 125 -1.97 4.12 4.01
C ILE A 125 -2.85 3.44 2.97
N ALA A 126 -2.41 3.38 1.71
CA ALA A 126 -3.13 2.74 0.61
C ALA A 126 -3.28 1.23 0.82
N PHE A 127 -2.23 0.56 1.30
CA PHE A 127 -2.24 -0.86 1.65
C PHE A 127 -3.27 -1.20 2.73
N LYS A 128 -3.31 -0.37 3.79
CA LYS A 128 -4.18 -0.61 4.96
C LYS A 128 -5.62 -0.07 4.77
N GLY A 129 -5.88 0.76 3.76
CA GLY A 129 -7.19 1.37 3.55
C GLY A 129 -7.55 2.42 4.61
N GLN A 130 -6.56 3.18 5.09
CA GLN A 130 -6.74 4.21 6.12
C GLN A 130 -7.28 5.50 5.48
N ASP A 131 -8.57 5.54 5.16
CA ASP A 131 -9.19 6.59 4.33
C ASP A 131 -9.08 7.99 4.94
N GLU A 132 -9.18 8.13 6.26
CA GLU A 132 -9.03 9.40 6.96
C GLU A 132 -7.59 9.94 6.83
N TYR A 133 -6.59 9.06 6.98
CA TYR A 133 -5.20 9.43 6.77
C TYR A 133 -4.92 9.75 5.30
N MET A 134 -5.50 8.99 4.37
CA MET A 134 -5.43 9.28 2.93
C MET A 134 -5.89 10.71 2.64
N SER A 135 -7.05 11.10 3.17
CA SER A 135 -7.59 12.45 2.99
C SER A 135 -6.63 13.54 3.50
N ILE A 136 -6.04 13.36 4.69
CA ILE A 136 -5.09 14.31 5.27
C ILE A 136 -3.83 14.41 4.40
N PHE A 137 -3.29 13.28 3.94
CA PHE A 137 -2.11 13.28 3.08
C PHE A 137 -2.35 14.01 1.77
N LEU A 138 -3.46 13.74 1.10
CA LEU A 138 -3.81 14.41 -0.16
C LEU A 138 -4.01 15.92 0.01
N GLN A 139 -4.56 16.38 1.15
CA GLN A 139 -4.65 17.82 1.46
C GLN A 139 -3.28 18.51 1.64
N ASN A 140 -2.23 17.75 1.93
CA ASN A 140 -0.86 18.25 2.04
C ASN A 140 -0.07 18.20 0.73
N ASN A 141 -0.74 18.10 -0.42
CA ASN A 141 -0.14 18.09 -1.77
C ASN A 141 0.98 17.05 -1.94
N ILE A 142 0.78 15.87 -1.43
CA ILE A 142 1.72 14.76 -1.54
C ILE A 142 1.76 14.24 -2.97
N ASP A 143 2.95 13.91 -3.48
CA ASP A 143 3.07 13.22 -4.75
C ASP A 143 2.49 11.80 -4.64
N VAL A 144 1.41 11.55 -5.38
CA VAL A 144 0.74 10.24 -5.43
C VAL A 144 1.43 9.26 -6.37
N ASN A 145 2.43 9.73 -7.14
CA ASN A 145 3.14 8.96 -8.14
C ASN A 145 4.55 8.52 -7.71
N VAL A 146 4.75 8.40 -6.41
CA VAL A 146 5.99 7.85 -5.85
C VAL A 146 6.08 6.34 -6.09
N TYR A 147 7.28 5.85 -6.43
CA TYR A 147 7.52 4.44 -6.71
C TYR A 147 8.28 3.76 -5.56
N ASP A 148 7.88 2.53 -5.24
CA ASP A 148 8.71 1.64 -4.43
C ASP A 148 9.85 1.00 -5.26
N LYS A 149 10.67 0.14 -4.66
CA LYS A 149 11.75 -0.58 -5.36
C LYS A 149 11.28 -1.53 -6.46
N TYR A 150 10.01 -1.93 -6.43
CA TYR A 150 9.37 -2.78 -7.44
C TYR A 150 8.63 -1.96 -8.49
N LYS A 151 8.85 -0.64 -8.56
CA LYS A 151 8.15 0.30 -9.44
C LYS A 151 6.62 0.30 -9.25
N ARG A 152 6.14 0.02 -8.05
CA ARG A 152 4.72 0.07 -7.73
C ARG A 152 4.37 1.42 -7.14
N LEU A 153 3.21 1.95 -7.49
CA LEU A 153 2.60 3.15 -6.93
C LEU A 153 1.76 2.82 -5.69
N PRO A 154 1.42 3.80 -4.84
CA PRO A 154 0.42 3.61 -3.78
C PRO A 154 -0.89 3.00 -4.31
N LEU A 155 -1.33 3.39 -5.52
CA LEU A 155 -2.51 2.83 -6.17
C LEU A 155 -2.43 1.31 -6.39
N ASN A 156 -1.24 0.77 -6.72
CA ASN A 156 -1.06 -0.68 -6.83
C ASN A 156 -1.37 -1.38 -5.50
N TYR A 157 -0.93 -0.81 -4.38
CA TYR A 157 -1.17 -1.35 -3.05
C TYR A 157 -2.65 -1.33 -2.67
N ALA A 158 -3.35 -0.22 -2.93
CA ALA A 158 -4.79 -0.13 -2.71
C ALA A 158 -5.56 -1.20 -3.52
N ILE A 159 -5.20 -1.38 -4.80
CA ILE A 159 -5.84 -2.37 -5.67
C ILE A 159 -5.53 -3.81 -5.19
N MET A 160 -4.28 -4.12 -4.86
CA MET A 160 -3.87 -5.45 -4.39
C MET A 160 -4.67 -5.89 -3.16
N GLU A 161 -4.84 -5.00 -2.19
CA GLU A 161 -5.50 -5.28 -0.91
C GLU A 161 -7.02 -5.09 -0.94
N GLY A 162 -7.57 -4.66 -2.07
CA GLY A 162 -9.02 -4.51 -2.21
C GLY A 162 -9.57 -3.20 -1.62
N GLN A 163 -8.73 -2.19 -1.40
CA GLN A 163 -9.10 -0.93 -0.75
C GLN A 163 -9.75 0.05 -1.75
N LEU A 164 -11.08 -0.06 -1.94
CA LEU A 164 -11.81 0.68 -2.97
C LEU A 164 -11.74 2.19 -2.78
N ASN A 165 -11.96 2.68 -1.56
CA ASN A 165 -11.96 4.12 -1.29
C ASN A 165 -10.57 4.70 -1.51
N SER A 166 -9.53 4.06 -0.96
CA SER A 166 -8.14 4.50 -1.15
C SER A 166 -7.76 4.53 -2.63
N ALA A 167 -8.16 3.51 -3.41
CA ALA A 167 -7.93 3.50 -4.85
C ALA A 167 -8.67 4.63 -5.56
N TYR A 168 -9.92 4.89 -5.20
CA TYR A 168 -10.70 5.99 -5.74
C TYR A 168 -10.03 7.35 -5.46
N TYR A 169 -9.64 7.61 -4.22
CA TYR A 169 -8.95 8.86 -3.85
C TYR A 169 -7.64 9.06 -4.62
N LEU A 170 -6.84 8.00 -4.77
CA LEU A 170 -5.59 8.07 -5.52
C LEU A 170 -5.80 8.29 -7.02
N LEU A 171 -6.86 7.70 -7.60
CA LEU A 171 -7.24 7.94 -8.99
C LEU A 171 -7.68 9.39 -9.22
N GLU A 172 -8.52 9.94 -8.33
CA GLU A 172 -8.95 11.35 -8.41
C GLU A 172 -7.78 12.32 -8.16
N ALA A 173 -6.80 11.92 -7.36
CA ALA A 173 -5.58 12.69 -7.14
C ALA A 173 -4.57 12.62 -8.30
N GLY A 174 -4.86 11.90 -9.38
CA GLY A 174 -4.04 11.87 -10.59
C GLY A 174 -2.95 10.81 -10.59
N SER A 175 -3.20 9.64 -10.01
CA SER A 175 -2.28 8.50 -10.13
C SER A 175 -2.05 8.12 -11.59
N ASN A 176 -0.79 7.81 -11.94
CA ASN A 176 -0.38 7.44 -13.29
C ASN A 176 -0.97 6.09 -13.70
N LEU A 177 -1.94 6.13 -14.63
CA LEU A 177 -2.64 4.94 -15.12
C LEU A 177 -1.79 4.03 -16.01
N ASN A 178 -0.69 4.56 -16.57
CA ASN A 178 0.19 3.84 -17.50
C ASN A 178 1.43 3.25 -16.81
N SER A 179 1.45 3.26 -15.46
CA SER A 179 2.57 2.69 -14.72
C SER A 179 2.62 1.17 -14.88
N LYS A 180 3.85 0.64 -14.93
CA LYS A 180 4.13 -0.80 -14.87
C LYS A 180 5.13 -1.07 -13.77
N ASP A 181 4.97 -2.18 -13.08
CA ASP A 181 5.95 -2.65 -12.12
C ASP A 181 7.19 -3.27 -12.81
N ILE A 182 8.11 -3.81 -12.02
CA ILE A 182 9.33 -4.45 -12.55
C ILE A 182 9.06 -5.70 -13.37
N ASP A 183 7.90 -6.37 -13.15
CA ASP A 183 7.45 -7.56 -13.87
C ASP A 183 6.59 -7.18 -15.09
N GLY A 184 6.49 -5.89 -15.40
CA GLY A 184 5.71 -5.37 -16.52
C GLY A 184 4.20 -5.36 -16.28
N ASN A 185 3.73 -5.64 -15.07
CA ASN A 185 2.30 -5.64 -14.76
C ASN A 185 1.74 -4.21 -14.75
N SER A 186 0.68 -3.98 -15.51
CA SER A 186 -0.10 -2.75 -15.50
C SER A 186 -1.10 -2.75 -14.32
N LEU A 187 -1.75 -1.61 -14.05
CA LEU A 187 -2.81 -1.53 -13.05
C LEU A 187 -3.94 -2.53 -13.28
N LEU A 188 -4.27 -2.85 -14.54
CA LEU A 188 -5.31 -3.85 -14.83
C LEU A 188 -4.89 -5.27 -14.48
N HIS A 189 -3.58 -5.62 -14.60
CA HIS A 189 -3.07 -6.90 -14.09
C HIS A 189 -3.27 -7.02 -12.59
N TYR A 190 -3.04 -5.94 -11.85
CA TYR A 190 -3.33 -5.88 -10.40
C TYR A 190 -4.82 -5.97 -10.11
N ALA A 191 -5.66 -5.23 -10.86
CA ALA A 191 -7.10 -5.21 -10.66
C ALA A 191 -7.73 -6.60 -10.80
N VAL A 192 -7.40 -7.34 -11.87
CA VAL A 192 -7.91 -8.70 -12.09
C VAL A 192 -7.40 -9.71 -11.06
N SER A 193 -6.34 -9.36 -10.34
CA SER A 193 -5.71 -10.19 -9.32
C SER A 193 -6.04 -9.76 -7.90
N SER A 194 -6.84 -8.71 -7.73
CA SER A 194 -7.17 -8.09 -6.45
C SER A 194 -7.87 -9.03 -5.48
N LYS A 195 -7.66 -8.82 -4.19
CA LYS A 195 -8.33 -9.53 -3.11
C LYS A 195 -9.79 -9.03 -2.99
N GLY A 196 -10.72 -9.72 -3.64
CA GLY A 196 -12.17 -9.52 -3.45
C GLY A 196 -12.86 -8.51 -4.37
N ASN A 197 -12.20 -7.49 -4.89
CA ASN A 197 -12.83 -6.39 -5.64
C ASN A 197 -12.40 -6.28 -7.11
N ALA A 198 -11.94 -7.39 -7.72
CA ALA A 198 -11.37 -7.40 -9.07
C ALA A 198 -12.29 -6.77 -10.14
N LEU A 199 -13.59 -7.09 -10.10
CA LEU A 199 -14.55 -6.52 -11.05
C LEU A 199 -14.70 -5.01 -10.90
N LEU A 200 -14.82 -4.52 -9.66
CA LEU A 200 -15.00 -3.08 -9.40
C LEU A 200 -13.77 -2.28 -9.80
N PHE A 201 -12.57 -2.72 -9.44
CA PHE A 201 -11.33 -2.07 -9.88
C PHE A 201 -11.17 -2.08 -11.39
N SER A 202 -11.51 -3.21 -12.04
CA SER A 202 -11.45 -3.28 -13.50
C SER A 202 -12.40 -2.28 -14.15
N ILE A 203 -13.63 -2.13 -13.65
CA ILE A 203 -14.58 -1.12 -14.13
C ILE A 203 -14.02 0.29 -13.92
N MET A 204 -13.54 0.62 -12.71
CA MET A 204 -12.97 1.93 -12.41
C MET A 204 -11.82 2.32 -13.34
N LEU A 205 -10.98 1.37 -13.71
CA LEU A 205 -9.86 1.58 -14.63
C LEU A 205 -10.31 1.67 -16.09
N LEU A 206 -11.24 0.80 -16.52
CA LEU A 206 -11.78 0.81 -17.89
C LEU A 206 -12.51 2.11 -18.21
N ASP A 207 -13.25 2.68 -17.28
CA ASP A 207 -13.92 3.97 -17.45
C ASP A 207 -12.91 5.12 -17.70
N ARG A 208 -11.65 4.94 -17.31
CA ARG A 208 -10.54 5.87 -17.55
C ARG A 208 -9.73 5.55 -18.83
N LYS A 209 -10.24 4.67 -19.68
CA LYS A 209 -9.68 4.32 -21.01
C LYS A 209 -8.24 3.80 -20.98
N ILE A 210 -7.89 3.02 -19.96
CA ILE A 210 -6.58 2.34 -19.91
C ILE A 210 -6.45 1.32 -21.05
N ASN A 211 -5.20 0.98 -21.41
CA ASN A 211 -4.97 -0.08 -22.39
C ASN A 211 -5.27 -1.47 -21.80
N ILE A 212 -6.38 -2.06 -22.22
CA ILE A 212 -6.89 -3.34 -21.71
C ILE A 212 -6.04 -4.54 -22.15
N ASN A 213 -5.23 -4.38 -23.20
CA ASN A 213 -4.44 -5.44 -23.82
C ASN A 213 -2.93 -5.31 -23.52
N GLU A 214 -2.56 -4.57 -22.47
CA GLU A 214 -1.17 -4.52 -22.01
C GLU A 214 -0.67 -5.93 -21.68
N ILE A 215 0.60 -6.18 -22.01
CA ILE A 215 1.27 -7.43 -21.65
C ILE A 215 2.34 -7.17 -20.58
N ASN A 216 2.50 -8.11 -19.68
CA ASN A 216 3.58 -8.14 -18.71
C ASN A 216 4.84 -8.85 -19.28
N ASN A 217 5.86 -9.05 -18.45
CA ASN A 217 7.12 -9.66 -18.88
C ASN A 217 7.01 -11.17 -19.20
N ASP A 218 5.91 -11.82 -18.83
CA ASP A 218 5.58 -13.19 -19.26
C ASP A 218 4.83 -13.23 -20.61
N GLY A 219 4.48 -12.05 -21.16
CA GLY A 219 3.60 -11.91 -22.32
C GLY A 219 2.12 -12.10 -21.99
N ASP A 220 1.76 -12.16 -20.72
CA ASP A 220 0.37 -12.32 -20.30
C ASP A 220 -0.40 -10.99 -20.37
N THR A 221 -1.61 -11.04 -20.89
CA THR A 221 -2.59 -9.97 -20.73
C THR A 221 -3.34 -10.12 -19.40
N PRO A 222 -4.02 -9.06 -18.90
CA PRO A 222 -4.88 -9.19 -17.73
C PRO A 222 -5.91 -10.32 -17.87
N LEU A 223 -6.48 -10.50 -19.08
CA LEU A 223 -7.44 -11.56 -19.35
C LEU A 223 -6.81 -12.97 -19.19
N MET A 224 -5.56 -13.17 -19.62
CA MET A 224 -4.83 -14.43 -19.44
C MET A 224 -4.55 -14.73 -17.96
N LEU A 225 -4.28 -13.72 -17.13
CA LEU A 225 -4.10 -13.93 -15.70
C LEU A 225 -5.36 -14.48 -15.01
N ILE A 226 -6.55 -14.03 -15.43
CA ILE A 226 -7.81 -14.58 -14.91
C ILE A 226 -7.95 -16.05 -15.27
N ALA A 227 -7.63 -16.41 -16.52
CA ALA A 227 -7.69 -17.79 -17.00
C ALA A 227 -6.74 -18.72 -16.23
N LYS A 228 -5.57 -18.22 -15.85
CA LYS A 228 -4.59 -18.98 -15.04
C LYS A 228 -5.03 -19.21 -13.61
N LYS A 229 -5.79 -18.29 -13.03
CA LYS A 229 -6.16 -18.35 -11.59
C LYS A 229 -7.43 -19.17 -11.35
N ASN A 230 -8.56 -18.59 -11.66
CA ASN A 230 -9.86 -19.24 -11.40
C ASN A 230 -10.94 -18.71 -12.35
N PRO A 231 -10.94 -19.17 -13.62
CA PRO A 231 -11.86 -18.65 -14.61
C PRO A 231 -13.34 -18.86 -14.27
N LYS A 232 -13.66 -19.98 -13.57
CA LYS A 232 -15.05 -20.30 -13.23
C LYS A 232 -15.70 -19.32 -12.26
N GLU A 233 -14.91 -18.74 -11.35
CA GLU A 233 -15.41 -17.75 -10.38
C GLU A 233 -15.47 -16.34 -10.97
N ASN A 234 -14.73 -16.10 -12.05
CA ASN A 234 -14.54 -14.77 -12.63
C ASN A 234 -15.29 -14.54 -13.95
N VAL A 235 -16.34 -15.32 -14.24
CA VAL A 235 -17.09 -15.23 -15.52
C VAL A 235 -17.59 -13.81 -15.82
N ARG A 236 -18.13 -13.10 -14.80
CA ARG A 236 -18.61 -11.72 -14.95
C ARG A 236 -17.49 -10.76 -15.33
N LEU A 237 -16.31 -10.93 -14.71
CA LEU A 237 -15.14 -10.11 -14.99
C LEU A 237 -14.60 -10.38 -16.38
N ILE A 238 -14.49 -11.65 -16.78
CA ILE A 238 -14.05 -12.05 -18.13
C ILE A 238 -14.98 -11.44 -19.18
N LYS A 239 -16.31 -11.58 -18.99
CA LYS A 239 -17.31 -10.98 -19.90
C LYS A 239 -17.13 -9.46 -19.99
N LYS A 240 -17.00 -8.77 -18.85
CA LYS A 240 -16.79 -7.32 -18.83
C LYS A 240 -15.55 -6.90 -19.60
N LEU A 241 -14.42 -7.63 -19.44
CA LEU A 241 -13.18 -7.32 -20.15
C LEU A 241 -13.33 -7.54 -21.66
N ILE A 242 -13.94 -8.64 -22.09
CA ILE A 242 -14.19 -8.94 -23.52
C ILE A 242 -15.11 -7.88 -24.13
N ASP A 243 -16.23 -7.54 -23.48
CA ASP A 243 -17.15 -6.51 -23.93
C ASP A 243 -16.48 -5.13 -24.02
N SER A 244 -15.44 -4.91 -23.22
CA SER A 244 -14.64 -3.67 -23.22
C SER A 244 -13.47 -3.69 -24.21
N GLY A 245 -13.32 -4.76 -25.04
CA GLY A 245 -12.31 -4.85 -26.09
C GLY A 245 -11.05 -5.63 -25.72
N ALA A 246 -11.09 -6.46 -24.67
CA ALA A 246 -9.98 -7.38 -24.42
C ALA A 246 -9.88 -8.41 -25.54
N LYS A 247 -8.71 -8.49 -26.14
CA LYS A 247 -8.42 -9.45 -27.19
C LYS A 247 -8.18 -10.83 -26.58
N TYR A 248 -8.89 -11.83 -27.05
CA TYR A 248 -8.78 -13.22 -26.60
C TYR A 248 -8.40 -14.20 -27.70
N LYS A 249 -8.48 -13.77 -28.98
CA LYS A 249 -8.06 -14.53 -30.16
C LYS A 249 -6.68 -14.07 -30.63
N ASN A 250 -5.89 -15.00 -31.16
CA ASN A 250 -4.60 -14.71 -31.80
C ASN A 250 -3.58 -13.96 -30.95
N ILE A 251 -3.69 -14.06 -29.61
CA ILE A 251 -2.69 -13.58 -28.68
C ILE A 251 -2.21 -14.76 -27.85
N ILE A 252 -0.90 -14.95 -27.83
CA ILE A 252 -0.22 -15.96 -27.04
C ILE A 252 0.81 -15.27 -26.12
N ASN A 253 1.01 -15.82 -24.94
CA ASN A 253 2.10 -15.40 -24.04
C ASN A 253 3.44 -16.02 -24.51
N TYR A 254 4.52 -15.71 -23.80
CA TYR A 254 5.85 -16.24 -24.14
C TYR A 254 6.02 -17.75 -23.92
N LYS A 255 5.04 -18.41 -23.28
CA LYS A 255 4.93 -19.88 -23.16
C LYS A 255 4.05 -20.49 -24.25
N CYS A 256 3.74 -19.74 -25.33
CA CYS A 256 2.85 -20.15 -26.41
C CYS A 256 1.43 -20.54 -25.96
N GLN A 257 0.93 -19.94 -24.88
CA GLN A 257 -0.40 -20.20 -24.35
C GLN A 257 -1.35 -19.08 -24.74
N SER A 258 -2.49 -19.41 -25.34
CA SER A 258 -3.58 -18.46 -25.57
C SER A 258 -4.53 -18.39 -24.37
N PHE A 259 -5.37 -17.35 -24.31
CA PHE A 259 -6.46 -17.27 -23.32
C PHE A 259 -7.33 -18.53 -23.35
N LEU A 260 -7.70 -19.00 -24.55
CA LEU A 260 -8.56 -20.20 -24.71
C LEU A 260 -7.86 -21.46 -24.23
N SER A 261 -6.56 -21.64 -24.52
CA SER A 261 -5.80 -22.80 -24.02
C SER A 261 -5.67 -22.81 -22.49
N LEU A 262 -5.55 -21.62 -21.87
CA LEU A 262 -5.50 -21.48 -20.41
C LEU A 262 -6.85 -21.78 -19.71
N MET A 263 -7.95 -21.47 -20.39
CA MET A 263 -9.30 -21.75 -19.88
C MET A 263 -9.61 -23.26 -19.78
N GLY A 264 -9.01 -24.06 -20.63
CA GLY A 264 -9.29 -25.50 -20.76
C GLY A 264 -10.66 -25.78 -21.41
N GLU A 265 -10.78 -26.89 -22.14
CA GLU A 265 -11.98 -27.23 -22.91
C GLU A 265 -13.26 -27.36 -22.08
N ALA A 266 -13.16 -27.86 -20.86
CA ALA A 266 -14.32 -28.06 -19.99
C ALA A 266 -14.94 -26.75 -19.49
N ALA A 267 -14.11 -25.74 -19.20
CA ALA A 267 -14.60 -24.43 -18.74
C ALA A 267 -15.26 -23.63 -19.88
N ILE A 268 -14.82 -23.86 -21.11
CA ILE A 268 -15.37 -23.24 -22.30
C ILE A 268 -16.76 -23.79 -22.59
N ARG A 269 -16.97 -25.13 -22.51
CA ARG A 269 -18.25 -25.76 -22.79
C ARG A 269 -19.35 -25.43 -21.78
N ASP A 270 -19.04 -25.41 -20.47
CA ASP A 270 -20.08 -25.43 -19.44
C ASP A 270 -20.64 -24.04 -19.07
N LYS A 271 -19.93 -22.95 -19.33
CA LYS A 271 -20.33 -21.60 -18.87
C LYS A 271 -20.28 -20.48 -19.92
N PHE A 272 -19.66 -20.69 -21.06
CA PHE A 272 -19.54 -19.67 -22.13
C PHE A 272 -20.52 -19.86 -23.28
N TYR A 273 -21.43 -20.86 -23.22
CA TYR A 273 -22.48 -21.04 -24.21
C TYR A 273 -23.44 -19.84 -24.32
N ASP A 274 -23.54 -18.99 -23.29
CA ASP A 274 -24.33 -17.75 -23.30
C ASP A 274 -23.56 -16.56 -23.92
N LEU A 275 -22.31 -16.72 -24.27
CA LEU A 275 -21.57 -15.77 -25.09
C LEU A 275 -21.79 -16.14 -26.56
N ASN A 276 -23.03 -15.99 -27.03
CA ASN A 276 -23.51 -16.41 -28.37
C ASN A 276 -22.74 -15.85 -29.57
N ASP A 277 -21.66 -15.08 -29.36
CA ASP A 277 -20.80 -14.51 -30.39
C ASP A 277 -19.34 -15.00 -30.35
N ILE A 278 -18.97 -15.89 -29.41
CA ILE A 278 -17.64 -16.49 -29.42
C ILE A 278 -17.68 -17.74 -30.32
N ASP A 279 -17.42 -17.56 -31.61
CA ASP A 279 -17.31 -18.67 -32.56
C ASP A 279 -16.01 -19.46 -32.32
N ILE A 280 -16.08 -20.35 -31.27
CA ILE A 280 -14.97 -21.22 -30.84
C ILE A 280 -14.62 -22.27 -31.94
N ASN A 281 -15.52 -22.51 -32.87
CA ASN A 281 -15.38 -23.57 -33.86
C ASN A 281 -14.58 -23.15 -35.12
N LYS A 282 -14.24 -21.88 -35.28
CA LYS A 282 -13.45 -21.42 -36.43
C LYS A 282 -11.94 -21.61 -36.28
N GLU A 283 -11.40 -21.67 -35.07
CA GLU A 283 -9.95 -21.77 -34.87
C GLU A 283 -9.37 -23.19 -35.03
N ASN A 284 -10.19 -24.24 -34.97
CA ASN A 284 -9.72 -25.63 -35.14
C ASN A 284 -9.70 -26.13 -36.58
N LYS A 285 -9.95 -25.27 -37.58
CA LYS A 285 -9.94 -25.69 -38.99
C LYS A 285 -8.74 -25.19 -39.78
N ASP A 286 -7.93 -24.27 -39.22
CA ASP A 286 -6.78 -23.66 -39.85
C ASP A 286 -5.44 -23.92 -39.13
N ALA A 287 -5.33 -24.97 -38.28
CA ALA A 287 -4.11 -25.40 -37.62
C ALA A 287 -3.60 -26.74 -38.20
#